data_0a9235eb534dac72d5d156f3fba3820a
#
_entry.id   0a9235eb534dac72d5d156f3fba3820a
#
_cell.length_a   1.000
_cell.length_b   1.000
_cell.length_c   1.000
_cell.angle_alpha   90.00
_cell.angle_beta   90.00
_cell.angle_gamma   90.00
#
_symmetry.space_group_name_H-M   'P 1'
#
loop_
_entity.id
_entity.type
_entity.pdbx_description
1 polymer ?
#
loop_
_entity_poly.entity_id
_entity_poly.type
_entity_poly.pdbx_seq_one_letter_code
_entity_poly.pdbx_strand_id
1 'polypeptide(L)'
;ALALQSLHIGGVTTNRDFLVECLRSKHFHEGNTTSDFIEIAKPNRSIELTKDKLEQAGIAAALWIQGENRDKAPILKEIQSGWTNSRLPKQKIGFQSGSEEISISYKSNRDGSFNINDAISAKVIKWNPFGIDIEIGNTRFFSKITKNNETLVVHGPWGDILFKILPRFK
;
A
#
# COMPACT_ATOMS: atom_id res chain seq x y z
N ALA A 1 4.37 19.12 -9.33
CA ALA A 1 4.30 17.65 -9.39
C ALA A 1 4.28 17.00 -8.00
N LEU A 2 5.25 17.30 -7.10
CA LEU A 2 5.37 16.64 -5.78
C LEU A 2 4.11 16.77 -4.90
N ALA A 3 3.56 17.99 -4.76
CA ALA A 3 2.36 18.24 -3.97
C ALA A 3 1.15 17.44 -4.50
N LEU A 4 1.00 17.37 -5.83
CA LEU A 4 -0.07 16.60 -6.45
C LEU A 4 0.15 15.09 -6.28
N GLN A 5 1.40 14.61 -6.34
CA GLN A 5 1.74 13.22 -6.12
C GLN A 5 1.46 12.77 -4.67
N SER A 6 1.68 13.67 -3.68
CA SER A 6 1.43 13.37 -2.26
C SER A 6 -0.06 13.45 -1.87
N LEU A 7 -0.92 13.88 -2.80
CA LEU A 7 -2.35 13.99 -2.56
C LEU A 7 -2.98 12.61 -2.55
N HIS A 8 -3.65 12.25 -1.45
CA HIS A 8 -4.41 11.02 -1.32
C HIS A 8 -5.90 11.30 -1.49
N ILE A 9 -6.51 10.69 -2.49
CA ILE A 9 -7.95 10.79 -2.77
C ILE A 9 -8.49 9.37 -2.94
N GLY A 10 -9.25 8.92 -1.96
CA GLY A 10 -9.90 7.61 -2.00
C GLY A 10 -11.36 7.70 -2.43
N GLY A 11 -11.87 6.62 -3.06
CA GLY A 11 -13.30 6.46 -3.37
C GLY A 11 -13.77 7.01 -4.70
N VAL A 12 -12.93 7.76 -5.43
CA VAL A 12 -13.22 8.29 -6.77
C VAL A 12 -12.04 8.10 -7.70
N THR A 13 -12.30 7.89 -8.98
CA THR A 13 -11.26 7.87 -10.01
C THR A 13 -10.83 9.31 -10.30
N THR A 14 -9.54 9.59 -10.26
CA THR A 14 -8.97 10.89 -10.52
C THR A 14 -8.01 10.86 -11.69
N ASN A 15 -7.74 12.02 -12.29
CA ASN A 15 -6.70 12.20 -13.30
C ASN A 15 -5.36 12.65 -12.70
N ARG A 16 -5.17 12.48 -11.38
CA ARG A 16 -3.97 12.92 -10.65
C ARG A 16 -2.68 12.41 -11.27
N ASP A 17 -2.60 11.12 -11.54
CA ASP A 17 -1.39 10.48 -12.04
C ASP A 17 -1.05 10.97 -13.45
N PHE A 18 -2.05 11.13 -14.29
CA PHE A 18 -1.90 11.77 -15.60
C PHE A 18 -1.36 13.20 -15.49
N LEU A 19 -1.90 14.00 -14.56
CA LEU A 19 -1.42 15.37 -14.35
C LEU A 19 0.01 15.42 -13.81
N VAL A 20 0.39 14.47 -12.94
CA VAL A 20 1.77 14.33 -12.47
C VAL A 20 2.72 14.05 -13.62
N GLU A 21 2.36 13.14 -14.53
CA GLU A 21 3.14 12.81 -15.72
C GLU A 21 3.25 14.00 -16.68
N CYS A 22 2.15 14.74 -16.91
CA CYS A 22 2.19 15.98 -17.67
C CYS A 22 3.21 16.98 -17.11
N LEU A 23 3.15 17.23 -15.79
CA LEU A 23 4.03 18.18 -15.09
C LEU A 23 5.51 17.73 -15.05
N ARG A 24 5.78 16.44 -15.27
CA ARG A 24 7.14 15.86 -15.32
C ARG A 24 7.70 15.75 -16.72
N SER A 25 6.86 15.93 -17.74
CA SER A 25 7.30 15.79 -19.11
C SER A 25 8.33 16.86 -19.47
N LYS A 26 9.29 16.50 -20.33
CA LYS A 26 10.30 17.42 -20.84
C LYS A 26 9.66 18.64 -21.53
N HIS A 27 8.62 18.42 -22.31
CA HIS A 27 7.89 19.48 -23.00
C HIS A 27 7.32 20.53 -22.03
N PHE A 28 6.77 20.11 -20.90
CA PHE A 28 6.27 21.01 -19.87
C PHE A 28 7.40 21.85 -19.26
N HIS A 29 8.54 21.22 -18.93
CA HIS A 29 9.69 21.92 -18.36
C HIS A 29 10.34 22.92 -19.30
N GLU A 30 10.27 22.68 -20.61
CA GLU A 30 10.78 23.57 -21.65
C GLU A 30 9.78 24.69 -22.05
N GLY A 31 8.58 24.68 -21.44
CA GLY A 31 7.54 25.67 -21.75
C GLY A 31 6.79 25.40 -23.08
N ASN A 32 6.97 24.24 -23.69
CA ASN A 32 6.30 23.83 -24.93
C ASN A 32 4.89 23.30 -24.62
N THR A 33 4.01 24.18 -24.12
CA THR A 33 2.64 23.86 -23.69
C THR A 33 1.61 24.40 -24.66
N THR A 34 1.73 24.03 -25.94
CA THR A 34 0.79 24.35 -27.00
C THR A 34 -0.50 23.53 -26.88
N SER A 35 -1.55 23.88 -27.67
CA SER A 35 -2.84 23.16 -27.60
C SER A 35 -2.75 21.67 -27.95
N ASP A 36 -1.71 21.27 -28.67
CA ASP A 36 -1.38 19.88 -29.05
C ASP A 36 -0.40 19.18 -28.07
N PHE A 37 -0.10 19.83 -26.92
CA PHE A 37 0.82 19.30 -25.89
C PHE A 37 0.57 17.83 -25.52
N ILE A 38 -0.69 17.45 -25.33
CA ILE A 38 -1.05 16.07 -24.92
C ILE A 38 -0.73 15.06 -26.03
N GLU A 39 -0.91 15.45 -27.30
CA GLU A 39 -0.62 14.60 -28.45
C GLU A 39 0.88 14.43 -28.67
N ILE A 40 1.65 15.47 -28.39
CA ILE A 40 3.11 15.47 -28.53
C ILE A 40 3.79 14.76 -27.34
N ALA A 41 3.47 15.15 -26.12
CA ALA A 41 4.10 14.63 -24.91
C ALA A 41 3.66 13.20 -24.56
N LYS A 42 2.46 12.79 -24.98
CA LYS A 42 1.85 11.46 -24.74
C LYS A 42 2.03 10.96 -23.31
N PRO A 43 1.66 11.75 -22.28
CA PRO A 43 1.85 11.36 -20.91
C PRO A 43 1.06 10.10 -20.58
N ASN A 44 1.63 9.22 -19.77
CA ASN A 44 0.96 8.01 -19.32
C ASN A 44 -0.29 8.38 -18.51
N ARG A 45 -1.41 7.69 -18.77
CA ARG A 45 -2.68 7.94 -18.07
C ARG A 45 -2.74 7.34 -16.68
N SER A 46 -1.87 6.37 -16.41
CA SER A 46 -1.77 5.69 -15.11
C SER A 46 -0.31 5.32 -14.84
N ILE A 47 0.05 5.24 -13.57
CA ILE A 47 1.35 4.73 -13.14
C ILE A 47 1.38 3.22 -13.43
N GLU A 48 2.44 2.76 -14.11
CA GLU A 48 2.66 1.32 -14.27
C GLU A 48 2.91 0.67 -12.89
N LEU A 49 1.99 -0.21 -12.54
CA LEU A 49 2.04 -0.95 -11.30
C LEU A 49 2.85 -2.23 -11.50
N THR A 50 4.12 -2.20 -11.12
CA THR A 50 4.95 -3.41 -11.13
C THR A 50 4.52 -4.38 -10.03
N LYS A 51 4.82 -5.67 -10.19
CA LYS A 51 4.51 -6.70 -9.18
C LYS A 51 5.13 -6.37 -7.82
N ASP A 52 6.35 -5.84 -7.81
CA ASP A 52 7.05 -5.45 -6.57
C ASP A 52 6.32 -4.30 -5.84
N LYS A 53 5.84 -3.30 -6.58
CA LYS A 53 5.06 -2.20 -6.00
C LYS A 53 3.72 -2.70 -5.46
N LEU A 54 3.06 -3.61 -6.18
CA LEU A 54 1.82 -4.23 -5.75
C LEU A 54 2.03 -5.07 -4.48
N GLU A 55 3.12 -5.84 -4.41
CA GLU A 55 3.48 -6.62 -3.23
C GLU A 55 3.78 -5.71 -2.02
N GLN A 56 4.59 -4.66 -2.19
CA GLN A 56 4.88 -3.70 -1.11
C GLN A 56 3.60 -3.04 -0.58
N ALA A 57 2.70 -2.63 -1.46
CA ALA A 57 1.40 -2.07 -1.08
C ALA A 57 0.54 -3.10 -0.34
N GLY A 58 0.53 -4.35 -0.79
CA GLY A 58 -0.16 -5.45 -0.15
C GLY A 58 0.39 -5.76 1.25
N ILE A 59 1.72 -5.70 1.43
CA ILE A 59 2.36 -5.85 2.74
C ILE A 59 1.93 -4.73 3.68
N ALA A 60 1.98 -3.47 3.22
CA ALA A 60 1.53 -2.33 4.01
C ALA A 60 0.04 -2.47 4.41
N ALA A 61 -0.83 -2.88 3.48
CA ALA A 61 -2.23 -3.15 3.74
C ALA A 61 -2.44 -4.26 4.77
N ALA A 62 -1.74 -5.40 4.62
CA ALA A 62 -1.87 -6.55 5.51
C ALA A 62 -1.44 -6.22 6.95
N LEU A 63 -0.31 -5.54 7.12
CA LEU A 63 0.20 -5.15 8.44
C LEU A 63 -0.61 -4.00 9.05
N TRP A 64 -1.20 -3.12 8.23
CA TRP A 64 -2.13 -2.12 8.73
C TRP A 64 -3.42 -2.76 9.26
N ILE A 65 -4.02 -3.76 8.56
CA ILE A 65 -5.17 -4.53 9.05
C ILE A 65 -4.81 -5.28 10.33
N GLN A 66 -3.61 -5.84 10.42
CA GLN A 66 -3.14 -6.49 11.64
C GLN A 66 -3.10 -5.49 12.80
N GLY A 67 -2.60 -4.27 12.58
CA GLY A 67 -2.62 -3.19 13.55
C GLY A 67 -4.04 -2.77 13.96
N GLU A 68 -4.95 -2.63 13.00
CA GLU A 68 -6.37 -2.33 13.24
C GLU A 68 -7.03 -3.41 14.13
N ASN A 69 -6.80 -4.69 13.82
CA ASN A 69 -7.34 -5.79 14.61
C ASN A 69 -6.79 -5.80 16.04
N ARG A 70 -5.51 -5.44 16.20
CA ARG A 70 -4.88 -5.31 17.51
C ARG A 70 -5.45 -4.12 18.30
N ASP A 71 -5.63 -2.98 17.66
CA ASP A 71 -6.20 -1.78 18.28
C ASP A 71 -7.63 -2.02 18.75
N LYS A 72 -8.42 -2.77 17.99
CA LYS A 72 -9.79 -3.15 18.32
C LYS A 72 -9.91 -4.34 19.26
N ALA A 73 -8.81 -5.02 19.60
CA ALA A 73 -8.86 -6.16 20.50
C ALA A 73 -9.35 -5.74 21.90
N PRO A 74 -10.36 -6.43 22.47
CA PRO A 74 -10.92 -6.06 23.77
C PRO A 74 -10.00 -6.38 24.96
N ILE A 75 -9.08 -7.33 24.78
CA ILE A 75 -8.19 -7.85 25.82
C ILE A 75 -6.77 -8.03 25.25
N LEU A 76 -5.78 -8.12 26.14
CA LEU A 76 -4.40 -8.52 25.83
C LEU A 76 -3.68 -7.61 24.82
N LYS A 77 -4.03 -6.33 24.78
CA LYS A 77 -3.40 -5.33 23.88
C LYS A 77 -1.89 -5.18 24.09
N GLU A 78 -1.44 -5.37 25.33
CA GLU A 78 -0.03 -5.25 25.74
C GLU A 78 0.82 -6.45 25.30
N ILE A 79 0.20 -7.58 24.99
CA ILE A 79 0.94 -8.76 24.53
C ILE A 79 1.37 -8.56 23.09
N GLN A 80 2.65 -8.85 22.84
CA GLN A 80 3.23 -8.76 21.49
C GLN A 80 2.45 -9.64 20.51
N SER A 81 2.21 -9.11 19.30
CA SER A 81 1.54 -9.84 18.23
C SER A 81 2.27 -11.16 17.94
N GLY A 82 1.49 -12.24 17.77
CA GLY A 82 2.04 -13.56 17.46
C GLY A 82 2.68 -14.29 18.65
N TRP A 83 2.55 -13.76 19.87
CA TRP A 83 2.95 -14.52 21.06
C TRP A 83 2.12 -15.79 21.20
N THR A 84 2.78 -16.92 21.38
CA THR A 84 2.14 -18.24 21.50
C THR A 84 3.08 -19.25 22.13
N ASN A 85 2.52 -20.20 22.88
CA ASN A 85 3.22 -21.36 23.44
C ASN A 85 3.38 -22.51 22.42
N SER A 86 2.72 -22.42 21.26
CA SER A 86 2.77 -23.42 20.24
C SER A 86 3.17 -22.82 18.88
N ARG A 87 3.55 -23.67 17.92
CA ARG A 87 3.84 -23.23 16.55
C ARG A 87 2.52 -22.97 15.84
N LEU A 88 2.16 -21.70 15.72
CA LEU A 88 1.02 -21.29 14.88
C LEU A 88 1.44 -21.17 13.41
N PRO A 89 0.51 -21.50 12.49
CA PRO A 89 0.71 -21.24 11.07
C PRO A 89 0.78 -19.74 10.82
N LYS A 90 1.37 -19.34 9.68
CA LYS A 90 1.39 -17.96 9.22
C LYS A 90 -0.04 -17.45 9.02
N GLN A 91 -0.24 -16.19 9.31
CA GLN A 91 -1.48 -15.52 8.94
C GLN A 91 -1.44 -15.18 7.45
N LYS A 92 -2.58 -15.23 6.79
CA LYS A 92 -2.71 -15.04 5.35
C LYS A 92 -3.86 -14.09 5.06
N ILE A 93 -3.62 -13.10 4.21
CA ILE A 93 -4.64 -12.17 3.72
C ILE A 93 -4.51 -12.10 2.20
N GLY A 94 -5.65 -12.26 1.52
CA GLY A 94 -5.75 -12.08 0.07
C GLY A 94 -6.30 -10.71 -0.27
N PHE A 95 -5.79 -10.13 -1.34
CA PHE A 95 -6.28 -8.89 -1.92
C PHE A 95 -6.47 -9.04 -3.41
N GLN A 96 -7.49 -8.37 -3.96
CA GLN A 96 -7.71 -8.21 -5.37
C GLN A 96 -7.51 -6.75 -5.74
N SER A 97 -6.70 -6.48 -6.77
CA SER A 97 -6.51 -5.15 -7.37
C SER A 97 -6.71 -5.23 -8.88
N GLY A 98 -7.85 -4.75 -9.35
CA GLY A 98 -8.26 -4.96 -10.75
C GLY A 98 -8.38 -6.45 -11.09
N SER A 99 -7.59 -6.93 -12.05
CA SER A 99 -7.51 -8.35 -12.44
C SER A 99 -6.47 -9.15 -11.65
N GLU A 100 -5.60 -8.49 -10.88
CA GLU A 100 -4.52 -9.15 -10.14
C GLU A 100 -4.99 -9.56 -8.74
N GLU A 101 -4.69 -10.80 -8.36
CA GLU A 101 -4.85 -11.28 -7.00
C GLU A 101 -3.48 -11.45 -6.35
N ILE A 102 -3.32 -10.91 -5.15
CA ILE A 102 -2.12 -11.11 -4.34
C ILE A 102 -2.48 -11.72 -2.99
N SER A 103 -1.60 -12.54 -2.48
CA SER A 103 -1.73 -13.15 -1.16
C SER A 103 -0.49 -12.84 -0.34
N ILE A 104 -0.70 -12.21 0.81
CA ILE A 104 0.36 -11.87 1.75
C ILE A 104 0.26 -12.81 2.94
N SER A 105 1.31 -13.58 3.16
CA SER A 105 1.47 -14.38 4.37
C SER A 105 2.46 -13.72 5.30
N TYR A 106 2.13 -13.61 6.58
CA TYR A 106 3.01 -12.99 7.56
C TYR A 106 3.05 -13.73 8.89
N LYS A 107 4.19 -13.62 9.55
CA LYS A 107 4.44 -14.14 10.90
C LYS A 107 5.22 -13.11 11.69
N SER A 108 4.78 -12.79 12.89
CA SER A 108 5.48 -11.92 13.82
C SER A 108 6.69 -12.63 14.43
N ASN A 109 7.81 -11.94 14.51
CA ASN A 109 9.03 -12.37 15.18
C ASN A 109 9.09 -11.79 16.59
N ARG A 110 9.98 -12.32 17.44
CA ARG A 110 10.16 -11.87 18.83
C ARG A 110 10.73 -10.45 18.94
N ASP A 111 11.44 -9.98 17.95
CA ASP A 111 12.02 -8.63 17.87
C ASP A 111 11.03 -7.55 17.40
N GLY A 112 9.75 -7.93 17.18
CA GLY A 112 8.71 -7.03 16.68
C GLY A 112 8.69 -6.85 15.16
N SER A 113 9.61 -7.49 14.44
CA SER A 113 9.56 -7.56 12.98
C SER A 113 8.57 -8.63 12.50
N PHE A 114 8.29 -8.60 11.21
CA PHE A 114 7.44 -9.58 10.53
C PHE A 114 8.22 -10.27 9.42
N ASN A 115 8.10 -11.58 9.34
CA ASN A 115 8.53 -12.35 8.17
C ASN A 115 7.35 -12.45 7.21
N ILE A 116 7.52 -11.94 6.00
CA ILE A 116 6.53 -11.86 4.94
C ILE A 116 6.91 -12.84 3.83
N ASN A 117 5.98 -13.68 3.39
CA ASN A 117 6.15 -14.62 2.28
C ASN A 117 7.43 -15.45 2.38
N ASP A 118 7.95 -15.70 3.59
CA ASP A 118 9.21 -16.42 3.89
C ASP A 118 10.51 -15.76 3.42
N ALA A 119 10.45 -14.63 2.75
CA ALA A 119 11.61 -14.03 2.10
C ALA A 119 11.85 -12.57 2.55
N ILE A 120 10.81 -11.83 2.91
CA ILE A 120 10.88 -10.38 3.13
C ILE A 120 10.76 -10.10 4.62
N SER A 121 11.66 -9.28 5.16
CA SER A 121 11.54 -8.73 6.50
C SER A 121 10.81 -7.39 6.44
N ALA A 122 9.82 -7.21 7.31
CA ALA A 122 9.13 -5.94 7.45
C ALA A 122 9.06 -5.53 8.92
N LYS A 123 9.17 -4.22 9.19
CA LYS A 123 9.08 -3.66 10.53
C LYS A 123 8.10 -2.50 10.54
N VAL A 124 7.09 -2.57 11.40
CA VAL A 124 6.17 -1.46 11.62
C VAL A 124 6.82 -0.47 12.58
N ILE A 125 7.09 0.74 12.12
CA ILE A 125 7.69 1.82 12.92
C ILE A 125 6.59 2.56 13.67
N LYS A 126 5.49 2.89 12.97
CA LYS A 126 4.34 3.54 13.56
C LYS A 126 3.07 3.13 12.84
N TRP A 127 2.05 2.82 13.60
CA TRP A 127 0.71 2.55 13.11
C TRP A 127 -0.26 3.64 13.61
N ASN A 128 -1.21 4.01 12.77
CA ASN A 128 -2.37 4.82 13.16
C ASN A 128 -3.58 4.45 12.27
N PRO A 129 -4.81 4.88 12.63
CA PRO A 129 -6.02 4.55 11.87
C PRO A 129 -6.02 5.05 10.41
N PHE A 130 -5.14 6.00 10.07
CA PHE A 130 -5.08 6.63 8.74
C PHE A 130 -3.87 6.15 7.91
N GLY A 131 -3.02 5.28 8.47
CA GLY A 131 -1.84 4.80 7.74
C GLY A 131 -0.82 4.07 8.59
N ILE A 132 0.27 3.72 7.93
CA ILE A 132 1.36 2.94 8.52
C ILE A 132 2.71 3.47 8.04
N ASP A 133 3.64 3.67 8.98
CA ASP A 133 5.06 3.90 8.72
C ASP A 133 5.75 2.55 8.84
N ILE A 134 6.28 2.07 7.73
CA ILE A 134 6.80 0.70 7.62
C ILE A 134 8.15 0.70 6.90
N GLU A 135 9.01 -0.20 7.34
CA GLU A 135 10.23 -0.58 6.66
C GLU A 135 10.06 -1.97 6.07
N ILE A 136 10.28 -2.11 4.76
CA ILE A 136 10.22 -3.37 4.02
C ILE A 136 11.59 -3.60 3.39
N GLY A 137 12.32 -4.63 3.83
CA GLY A 137 13.71 -4.80 3.47
C GLY A 137 14.54 -3.59 3.90
N ASN A 138 15.12 -2.88 2.94
CA ASN A 138 15.94 -1.67 3.18
C ASN A 138 15.20 -0.36 2.85
N THR A 139 13.89 -0.42 2.60
CA THR A 139 13.11 0.76 2.19
C THR A 139 12.07 1.11 3.23
N ARG A 140 12.14 2.32 3.77
CA ARG A 140 11.13 2.86 4.69
C ARG A 140 10.24 3.86 3.96
N PHE A 141 8.94 3.77 4.19
CA PHE A 141 7.96 4.72 3.66
C PHE A 141 6.73 4.81 4.57
N PHE A 142 6.01 5.90 4.44
CA PHE A 142 4.70 6.06 5.03
C PHE A 142 3.62 5.78 3.98
N SER A 143 2.66 4.92 4.33
CA SER A 143 1.50 4.63 3.49
C SER A 143 0.24 5.14 4.17
N LYS A 144 -0.53 6.01 3.47
CA LYS A 144 -1.87 6.42 3.90
C LYS A 144 -2.86 5.34 3.50
N ILE A 145 -3.74 4.97 4.41
CA ILE A 145 -4.70 3.90 4.15
C ILE A 145 -6.09 4.37 4.56
N THR A 146 -7.04 4.22 3.64
CA THR A 146 -8.46 4.45 3.89
C THR A 146 -9.20 3.15 3.65
N LYS A 147 -9.97 2.71 4.66
CA LYS A 147 -10.76 1.49 4.60
C LYS A 147 -12.25 1.83 4.56
N ASN A 148 -12.96 1.17 3.66
CA ASN A 148 -14.41 1.18 3.59
C ASN A 148 -14.91 -0.26 3.40
N ASN A 149 -15.44 -0.86 4.47
CA ASN A 149 -15.82 -2.27 4.53
C ASN A 149 -14.67 -3.20 4.10
N GLU A 150 -14.83 -3.89 2.97
CA GLU A 150 -13.83 -4.80 2.40
C GLU A 150 -12.85 -4.12 1.41
N THR A 151 -13.00 -2.83 1.20
CA THR A 151 -12.18 -2.07 0.25
C THR A 151 -11.17 -1.21 0.97
N LEU A 152 -9.92 -1.23 0.48
CA LEU A 152 -8.82 -0.39 0.95
C LEU A 152 -8.30 0.47 -0.19
N VAL A 153 -8.07 1.74 0.07
CA VAL A 153 -7.23 2.60 -0.79
C VAL A 153 -5.90 2.78 -0.08
N VAL A 154 -4.84 2.30 -0.70
CA VAL A 154 -3.48 2.31 -0.16
C VAL A 154 -2.64 3.26 -0.99
N HIS A 155 -2.25 4.39 -0.38
CA HIS A 155 -1.42 5.40 -1.00
C HIS A 155 0.01 5.31 -0.50
N GLY A 156 0.97 5.28 -1.41
CA GLY A 156 2.39 5.19 -1.10
C GLY A 156 3.26 5.69 -2.25
N PRO A 157 4.55 5.30 -2.29
CA PRO A 157 5.47 5.69 -3.37
C PRO A 157 5.01 5.24 -4.78
N TRP A 158 4.08 4.30 -4.83
CA TRP A 158 3.45 3.76 -6.05
C TRP A 158 2.18 4.50 -6.49
N GLY A 159 1.76 5.54 -5.77
CA GLY A 159 0.45 6.20 -5.98
C GLY A 159 -0.68 5.56 -5.17
N ASP A 160 -1.92 5.65 -5.65
CA ASP A 160 -3.09 5.02 -5.01
C ASP A 160 -3.36 3.65 -5.62
N ILE A 161 -3.46 2.64 -4.76
CA ILE A 161 -3.87 1.29 -5.15
C ILE A 161 -5.16 0.95 -4.44
N LEU A 162 -6.15 0.50 -5.20
CA LEU A 162 -7.41 0.00 -4.69
C LEU A 162 -7.31 -1.51 -4.48
N PHE A 163 -7.47 -1.95 -3.24
CA PHE A 163 -7.58 -3.35 -2.86
C PHE A 163 -8.97 -3.70 -2.40
N LYS A 164 -9.47 -4.85 -2.85
CA LYS A 164 -10.59 -5.54 -2.23
C LYS A 164 -10.04 -6.70 -1.40
N ILE A 165 -10.42 -6.75 -0.12
CA ILE A 165 -10.04 -7.84 0.78
C ILE A 165 -10.81 -9.09 0.36
N LEU A 166 -10.09 -10.17 0.10
CA LEU A 166 -10.69 -11.45 -0.22
C LEU A 166 -11.12 -12.20 1.05
N PRO A 167 -12.27 -12.88 1.04
CA PRO A 167 -12.70 -13.67 2.19
C PRO A 167 -11.70 -14.79 2.47
N ARG A 168 -11.45 -15.06 3.74
CA ARG A 168 -10.50 -16.09 4.18
C ARG A 168 -10.98 -17.51 3.84
N PHE A 169 -12.28 -17.69 3.81
CA PHE A 169 -12.94 -18.96 3.49
C PHE A 169 -13.90 -18.72 2.34
N LYS A 170 -13.87 -19.62 1.35
CA LYS A 170 -14.84 -19.67 0.24
C LYS A 170 -16.03 -20.50 0.65
#